data_1be206c9b4efae30436b1c5787193e99
#
_entry.id   1be206c9b4efae30436b1c5787193e99
#
_cell.length_a   1.000
_cell.length_b   1.000
_cell.length_c   1.000
_cell.angle_alpha   90.00
_cell.angle_beta   90.00
_cell.angle_gamma   90.00
#
_symmetry.space_group_name_H-M   'P 1'
#
loop_
_entity.id
_entity.type
_entity.pdbx_description
1 polymer ?
#
loop_
_entity_poly.entity_id
_entity_poly.type
_entity_poly.pdbx_seq_one_letter_code
_entity_poly.pdbx_strand_id
1 'polypeptide(L)'
;EAAGGSVSFIGYSITAFIVGFGSLVVYILIGKLIIRPDISHIKDGYTFEAGEKMTAYQKQILFLTFALIIVFIIQSMFGSTVVGKFLTTLGTSGIVVVFLFVMGFIRRKDGNLFADLVDATKNGVPWPVFYILIIGMPLAFAMTDESLGIQQMLTNIFNSVIGTGASGKFIFIIFITFLTAFSTQFLLNQIPGMVIFPIASAYCAALDVNPGMLACMITVCANCSIVLPSANPIAGVMHGMTDWISSKEIYKYAIPLVFSVWLLAVIVWLVFGNFFFTLFA
;
A
#
# COMPACT_ATOMS: atom_id res chain seq x y z
N GLU A 1 6.39 1.26 -13.76
CA GLU A 1 6.88 0.72 -15.04
C GLU A 1 5.85 0.90 -16.16
N ALA A 2 4.56 0.57 -15.94
CA ALA A 2 3.50 0.72 -16.94
C ALA A 2 3.30 2.19 -17.42
N ALA A 3 3.70 3.18 -16.64
CA ALA A 3 3.63 4.60 -16.96
C ALA A 3 4.99 5.19 -17.37
N GLY A 4 5.99 4.36 -17.69
CA GLY A 4 7.31 4.77 -18.17
C GLY A 4 8.23 5.43 -17.14
N GLY A 5 7.90 5.41 -15.86
CA GLY A 5 8.68 6.01 -14.78
C GLY A 5 9.10 5.01 -13.70
N SER A 6 10.29 5.23 -13.13
CA SER A 6 10.70 4.55 -11.90
C SER A 6 10.07 5.25 -10.69
N VAL A 7 9.43 4.48 -9.80
CA VAL A 7 8.92 5.03 -8.54
C VAL A 7 10.07 5.08 -7.55
N SER A 8 10.37 6.26 -7.01
CA SER A 8 11.34 6.40 -5.93
C SER A 8 10.86 5.66 -4.68
N PHE A 9 11.56 4.61 -4.28
CA PHE A 9 11.25 3.85 -3.07
C PHE A 9 11.29 4.73 -1.81
N ILE A 10 12.25 5.65 -1.74
CA ILE A 10 12.37 6.59 -0.62
C ILE A 10 11.23 7.59 -0.63
N GLY A 11 10.91 8.19 -1.78
CA GLY A 11 9.78 9.10 -1.93
C GLY A 11 8.47 8.44 -1.52
N TYR A 12 8.25 7.19 -1.97
CA TYR A 12 7.11 6.38 -1.55
C TYR A 12 7.10 6.15 -0.04
N SER A 13 8.22 5.69 0.53
CA SER A 13 8.31 5.32 1.95
C SER A 13 8.07 6.51 2.88
N ILE A 14 8.67 7.67 2.57
CA ILE A 14 8.47 8.90 3.35
C ILE A 14 7.00 9.35 3.27
N THR A 15 6.43 9.38 2.07
CA THR A 15 5.04 9.81 1.88
C THR A 15 4.07 8.86 2.59
N ALA A 16 4.24 7.55 2.43
CA ALA A 16 3.43 6.54 3.08
C ALA A 16 3.55 6.59 4.62
N PHE A 17 4.77 6.85 5.13
CA PHE A 17 4.99 7.04 6.57
C PHE A 17 4.26 8.28 7.10
N ILE A 18 4.37 9.41 6.42
CA ILE A 18 3.70 10.65 6.83
C ILE A 18 2.17 10.47 6.84
N VAL A 19 1.61 9.89 5.77
CA VAL A 19 0.17 9.63 5.69
C VAL A 19 -0.25 8.60 6.73
N GLY A 20 0.45 7.47 6.85
CA GLY A 20 0.08 6.40 7.77
C GLY A 20 0.19 6.81 9.23
N PHE A 21 1.34 7.37 9.64
CA PHE A 21 1.56 7.84 11.01
C PHE A 21 0.67 9.04 11.35
N GLY A 22 0.56 10.00 10.44
CA GLY A 22 -0.33 11.15 10.61
C GLY A 22 -1.80 10.73 10.75
N SER A 23 -2.25 9.75 9.96
CA SER A 23 -3.61 9.20 10.06
C SER A 23 -3.86 8.54 11.41
N LEU A 24 -2.87 7.80 11.93
CA LEU A 24 -2.96 7.21 13.26
C LEU A 24 -3.12 8.29 14.34
N VAL A 25 -2.32 9.35 14.29
CA VAL A 25 -2.44 10.48 15.24
C VAL A 25 -3.81 11.15 15.15
N VAL A 26 -4.26 11.47 13.93
CA VAL A 26 -5.59 12.07 13.71
C VAL A 26 -6.69 11.15 14.21
N TYR A 27 -6.60 9.85 13.93
CA TYR A 27 -7.57 8.87 14.39
C TYR A 27 -7.62 8.75 15.91
N ILE A 28 -6.47 8.76 16.60
CA ILE A 28 -6.41 8.77 18.07
C ILE A 28 -7.08 10.03 18.61
N LEU A 29 -6.85 11.20 17.99
CA LEU A 29 -7.51 12.43 18.38
C LEU A 29 -9.02 12.39 18.18
N ILE A 30 -9.49 11.85 17.04
CA ILE A 30 -10.92 11.62 16.79
C ILE A 30 -11.49 10.67 17.85
N GLY A 31 -10.79 9.57 18.14
CA GLY A 31 -11.17 8.62 19.19
C GLY A 31 -11.33 9.30 20.55
N LYS A 32 -10.35 10.12 20.95
CA LYS A 32 -10.34 10.80 22.24
C LYS A 32 -11.38 11.93 22.35
N LEU A 33 -11.55 12.71 21.28
CA LEU A 33 -12.36 13.95 21.33
C LEU A 33 -13.82 13.74 20.92
N ILE A 34 -14.05 12.88 19.93
CA ILE A 34 -15.36 12.71 19.28
C ILE A 34 -16.01 11.38 19.71
N ILE A 35 -15.33 10.24 19.47
CA ILE A 35 -15.92 8.92 19.69
C ILE A 35 -16.02 8.61 21.18
N ARG A 36 -15.01 8.98 21.96
CA ARG A 36 -14.90 8.77 23.41
C ARG A 36 -15.32 7.38 23.86
N PRO A 37 -14.60 6.32 23.42
CA PRO A 37 -14.94 4.97 23.79
C PRO A 37 -14.89 4.82 25.32
N ASP A 38 -15.86 4.11 25.88
CA ASP A 38 -15.80 3.72 27.30
C ASP A 38 -14.76 2.62 27.48
N ILE A 39 -13.64 2.99 28.11
CA ILE A 39 -12.52 2.09 28.40
C ILE A 39 -12.44 1.76 29.91
N SER A 40 -13.47 2.08 30.70
CA SER A 40 -13.48 1.85 32.14
C SER A 40 -13.23 0.39 32.50
N HIS A 41 -13.82 -0.53 31.72
CA HIS A 41 -13.64 -1.98 31.90
C HIS A 41 -12.22 -2.49 31.63
N ILE A 42 -11.40 -1.74 30.87
CA ILE A 42 -10.03 -2.14 30.57
C ILE A 42 -9.07 -1.77 31.70
N LYS A 43 -9.40 -0.74 32.50
CA LYS A 43 -8.51 -0.25 33.56
C LYS A 43 -8.35 -1.22 34.72
N ASP A 44 -9.34 -2.04 34.98
CA ASP A 44 -9.38 -2.86 36.20
C ASP A 44 -8.98 -4.34 35.99
N GLY A 45 -8.73 -4.76 34.75
CA GLY A 45 -8.59 -6.19 34.42
C GLY A 45 -7.32 -6.62 33.66
N TYR A 46 -6.48 -5.71 33.16
CA TYR A 46 -5.31 -6.10 32.37
C TYR A 46 -4.01 -5.91 33.16
N THR A 47 -3.50 -7.00 33.73
CA THR A 47 -2.09 -7.10 34.02
C THR A 47 -1.38 -7.48 32.71
N PHE A 48 -0.54 -6.58 32.19
CA PHE A 48 0.36 -6.93 31.08
C PHE A 48 1.34 -8.00 31.58
N GLU A 49 1.05 -9.25 31.29
CA GLU A 49 2.07 -10.28 31.42
C GLU A 49 3.19 -9.92 30.44
N ALA A 50 4.43 -9.84 30.95
CA ALA A 50 5.59 -9.60 30.10
C ALA A 50 5.64 -10.74 29.08
N GLY A 51 5.53 -10.39 27.79
CA GLY A 51 5.55 -11.38 26.73
C GLY A 51 6.78 -12.26 26.77
N GLU A 52 6.67 -13.50 26.33
CA GLU A 52 7.80 -14.44 26.28
C GLU A 52 8.96 -13.83 25.47
N LYS A 53 10.16 -14.14 25.91
CA LYS A 53 11.40 -13.69 25.22
C LYS A 53 11.41 -14.27 23.79
N MET A 54 11.75 -13.43 22.83
CA MET A 54 11.89 -13.84 21.43
C MET A 54 12.80 -15.05 21.30
N THR A 55 12.34 -16.07 20.62
CA THR A 55 13.12 -17.26 20.28
C THR A 55 14.27 -16.90 19.32
N ALA A 56 15.31 -17.74 19.26
CA ALA A 56 16.41 -17.55 18.32
C ALA A 56 15.93 -17.46 16.86
N TYR A 57 14.91 -18.25 16.50
CA TYR A 57 14.29 -18.24 15.18
C TYR A 57 13.59 -16.91 14.86
N GLN A 58 12.81 -16.39 15.79
CA GLN A 58 12.15 -15.09 15.64
C GLN A 58 13.16 -13.95 15.45
N LYS A 59 14.29 -13.99 16.20
CA LYS A 59 15.39 -13.02 16.03
C LYS A 59 16.05 -13.11 14.65
N GLN A 60 16.22 -14.33 14.11
CA GLN A 60 16.77 -14.53 12.77
C GLN A 60 15.83 -14.00 11.68
N ILE A 61 14.51 -14.23 11.80
CA ILE A 61 13.52 -13.67 10.88
C ILE A 61 13.56 -12.15 10.93
N LEU A 62 13.58 -11.57 12.13
CA LEU A 62 13.65 -10.12 12.30
C LEU A 62 14.90 -9.54 11.66
N PHE A 63 16.07 -10.17 11.86
CA PHE A 63 17.33 -9.77 11.26
C PHE A 63 17.25 -9.81 9.71
N LEU A 64 16.74 -10.89 9.13
CA LEU A 64 16.58 -11.00 7.66
C LEU A 64 15.61 -9.96 7.11
N THR A 65 14.52 -9.68 7.82
CA THR A 65 13.57 -8.63 7.43
C THR A 65 14.25 -7.26 7.41
N PHE A 66 15.01 -6.91 8.44
CA PHE A 66 15.76 -5.66 8.45
C PHE A 66 16.84 -5.63 7.38
N ALA A 67 17.54 -6.74 7.13
CA ALA A 67 18.52 -6.82 6.06
C ALA A 67 17.89 -6.56 4.68
N LEU A 68 16.71 -7.12 4.42
CA LEU A 68 15.95 -6.86 3.19
C LEU A 68 15.58 -5.37 3.03
N ILE A 69 15.09 -4.76 4.10
CA ILE A 69 14.76 -3.32 4.11
C ILE A 69 16.01 -2.48 3.82
N ILE A 70 17.15 -2.79 4.45
CA ILE A 70 18.42 -2.11 4.21
C ILE A 70 18.87 -2.24 2.76
N VAL A 71 18.74 -3.43 2.16
CA VAL A 71 19.09 -3.65 0.74
C VAL A 71 18.21 -2.80 -0.17
N PHE A 72 16.90 -2.65 0.10
CA PHE A 72 16.02 -1.75 -0.65
C PHE A 72 16.42 -0.28 -0.50
N ILE A 73 16.82 0.14 0.69
CA ILE A 73 17.32 1.50 0.92
C ILE A 73 18.62 1.72 0.13
N ILE A 74 19.56 0.77 0.16
CA ILE A 74 20.82 0.84 -0.61
C ILE A 74 20.51 0.91 -2.12
N GLN A 75 19.62 0.08 -2.63
CA GLN A 75 19.19 0.11 -4.03
C GLN A 75 18.70 1.51 -4.43
N SER A 76 17.88 2.13 -3.59
CA SER A 76 17.27 3.43 -3.87
C SER A 76 18.25 4.60 -3.71
N MET A 77 19.10 4.60 -2.66
CA MET A 77 19.99 5.74 -2.37
C MET A 77 21.29 5.71 -3.16
N PHE A 78 21.80 4.54 -3.46
CA PHE A 78 23.16 4.37 -4.03
C PHE A 78 23.13 3.81 -5.46
N GLY A 79 22.07 4.09 -6.23
CA GLY A 79 21.90 3.62 -7.59
C GLY A 79 23.04 3.93 -8.56
N SER A 80 23.83 4.98 -8.31
CA SER A 80 25.01 5.35 -9.10
C SER A 80 26.26 4.51 -8.81
N THR A 81 26.33 3.83 -7.65
CA THR A 81 27.46 2.98 -7.26
C THR A 81 27.43 1.62 -7.98
N VAL A 82 28.55 0.90 -8.00
CA VAL A 82 28.62 -0.44 -8.59
C VAL A 82 27.59 -1.40 -7.96
N VAL A 83 27.50 -1.38 -6.62
CA VAL A 83 26.54 -2.20 -5.88
C VAL A 83 25.09 -1.77 -6.18
N GLY A 84 24.85 -0.46 -6.18
CA GLY A 84 23.52 0.06 -6.49
C GLY A 84 23.07 -0.26 -7.91
N LYS A 85 23.95 -0.16 -8.91
CA LYS A 85 23.67 -0.56 -10.30
C LYS A 85 23.32 -2.04 -10.40
N PHE A 86 24.08 -2.90 -9.71
CA PHE A 86 23.79 -4.33 -9.67
C PHE A 86 22.40 -4.60 -9.05
N LEU A 87 22.09 -3.99 -7.91
CA LEU A 87 20.79 -4.12 -7.25
C LEU A 87 19.65 -3.55 -8.11
N THR A 88 19.88 -2.45 -8.80
CA THR A 88 18.89 -1.85 -9.74
C THR A 88 18.64 -2.76 -10.94
N THR A 89 19.69 -3.40 -11.46
CA THR A 89 19.56 -4.38 -12.56
C THR A 89 18.78 -5.61 -12.11
N LEU A 90 19.01 -6.09 -10.88
CA LEU A 90 18.24 -7.19 -10.29
C LEU A 90 16.76 -6.82 -10.12
N GLY A 91 16.50 -5.56 -9.83
CA GLY A 91 15.17 -5.05 -9.49
C GLY A 91 14.68 -5.51 -8.12
N THR A 92 13.63 -4.88 -7.62
CA THR A 92 13.05 -5.20 -6.31
C THR A 92 12.60 -6.66 -6.22
N SER A 93 11.97 -7.18 -7.28
CA SER A 93 11.52 -8.57 -7.35
C SER A 93 12.68 -9.55 -7.32
N GLY A 94 13.76 -9.27 -8.06
CA GLY A 94 14.95 -10.11 -8.07
C GLY A 94 15.62 -10.16 -6.69
N ILE A 95 15.70 -9.05 -5.97
CA ILE A 95 16.23 -9.01 -4.60
C ILE A 95 15.40 -9.92 -3.68
N VAL A 96 14.06 -9.83 -3.74
CA VAL A 96 13.19 -10.71 -2.94
C VAL A 96 13.41 -12.18 -3.28
N VAL A 97 13.53 -12.53 -4.57
CA VAL A 97 13.81 -13.90 -5.01
C VAL A 97 15.14 -14.40 -4.45
N VAL A 98 16.20 -13.59 -4.47
CA VAL A 98 17.49 -13.95 -3.87
C VAL A 98 17.36 -14.21 -2.37
N PHE A 99 16.64 -13.36 -1.64
CA PHE A 99 16.39 -13.57 -0.21
C PHE A 99 15.60 -14.86 0.06
N LEU A 100 14.58 -15.15 -0.75
CA LEU A 100 13.81 -16.40 -0.63
C LEU A 100 14.72 -17.63 -0.88
N PHE A 101 15.57 -17.58 -1.90
CA PHE A 101 16.55 -18.64 -2.16
C PHE A 101 17.48 -18.84 -0.95
N VAL A 102 18.06 -17.76 -0.42
CA VAL A 102 18.93 -17.81 0.76
C VAL A 102 18.20 -18.45 1.94
N MET A 103 16.96 -18.06 2.20
CA MET A 103 16.14 -18.63 3.27
C MET A 103 15.83 -20.12 3.07
N GLY A 104 15.66 -20.57 1.83
CA GLY A 104 15.40 -21.97 1.48
C GLY A 104 16.64 -22.89 1.64
N PHE A 105 17.86 -22.33 1.58
CA PHE A 105 19.09 -23.09 1.77
C PHE A 105 19.63 -23.08 3.20
N ILE A 106 19.27 -22.08 3.99
CA ILE A 106 19.68 -22.00 5.40
C ILE A 106 18.96 -23.10 6.19
N ARG A 107 19.72 -23.82 7.02
CA ARG A 107 19.15 -24.78 7.97
C ARG A 107 19.18 -24.19 9.38
N ARG A 108 18.16 -24.51 10.15
CA ARG A 108 18.13 -24.22 11.59
C ARG A 108 19.09 -25.12 12.36
N LYS A 109 19.36 -24.76 13.60
CA LYS A 109 20.17 -25.59 14.51
C LYS A 109 19.59 -26.97 14.77
N ASP A 110 18.27 -27.11 14.62
CA ASP A 110 17.53 -28.37 14.75
C ASP A 110 17.55 -29.24 13.47
N GLY A 111 18.28 -28.82 12.43
CA GLY A 111 18.42 -29.52 11.14
C GLY A 111 17.28 -29.24 10.14
N ASN A 112 16.18 -28.60 10.56
CA ASN A 112 15.07 -28.24 9.69
C ASN A 112 15.46 -27.10 8.74
N LEU A 113 14.76 -26.98 7.61
CA LEU A 113 14.89 -25.82 6.72
C LEU A 113 14.46 -24.55 7.44
N PHE A 114 15.16 -23.45 7.18
CA PHE A 114 14.77 -22.15 7.73
C PHE A 114 13.42 -21.69 7.17
N ALA A 115 13.21 -21.88 5.87
CA ALA A 115 11.93 -21.71 5.20
C ALA A 115 11.68 -22.89 4.26
N ASP A 116 10.55 -23.55 4.39
CA ASP A 116 10.09 -24.54 3.42
C ASP A 116 9.43 -23.80 2.25
N LEU A 117 10.19 -23.65 1.15
CA LEU A 117 9.72 -22.92 -0.02
C LEU A 117 8.59 -23.67 -0.73
N VAL A 118 8.52 -24.99 -0.62
CA VAL A 118 7.45 -25.80 -1.22
C VAL A 118 6.14 -25.54 -0.48
N ASP A 119 6.18 -25.61 0.84
CA ASP A 119 5.01 -25.33 1.67
C ASP A 119 4.59 -23.84 1.54
N ALA A 120 5.55 -22.91 1.58
CA ALA A 120 5.30 -21.48 1.40
C ALA A 120 4.66 -21.19 0.04
N THR A 121 5.08 -21.86 -1.02
CA THR A 121 4.48 -21.69 -2.37
C THR A 121 3.09 -22.30 -2.42
N LYS A 122 2.91 -23.48 -1.85
CA LYS A 122 1.63 -24.20 -1.91
C LYS A 122 0.53 -23.55 -1.06
N ASN A 123 0.88 -23.14 0.16
CA ASN A 123 -0.07 -22.69 1.16
C ASN A 123 0.04 -21.19 1.50
N GLY A 124 1.18 -20.54 1.24
CA GLY A 124 1.42 -19.14 1.54
C GLY A 124 1.14 -18.19 0.37
N VAL A 125 1.14 -18.66 -0.87
CA VAL A 125 0.82 -17.82 -2.03
C VAL A 125 -0.70 -17.68 -2.16
N PRO A 126 -1.24 -16.45 -2.14
CA PRO A 126 -2.66 -16.23 -2.40
C PRO A 126 -2.96 -16.37 -3.90
N TRP A 127 -3.06 -17.59 -4.38
CA TRP A 127 -3.25 -17.91 -5.81
C TRP A 127 -4.38 -17.12 -6.49
N PRO A 128 -5.55 -16.86 -5.86
CA PRO A 128 -6.57 -16.02 -6.48
C PRO A 128 -6.06 -14.61 -6.82
N VAL A 129 -5.26 -14.01 -5.94
CA VAL A 129 -4.65 -12.70 -6.19
C VAL A 129 -3.63 -12.77 -7.33
N PHE A 130 -2.83 -13.84 -7.38
CA PHE A 130 -1.87 -14.07 -8.45
C PHE A 130 -2.54 -14.15 -9.84
N TYR A 131 -3.67 -14.87 -9.95
CA TYR A 131 -4.44 -14.91 -11.20
C TYR A 131 -5.02 -13.55 -11.60
N ILE A 132 -5.50 -12.77 -10.63
CA ILE A 132 -5.97 -11.40 -10.89
C ILE A 132 -4.82 -10.54 -11.43
N LEU A 133 -3.60 -10.68 -10.88
CA LEU A 133 -2.41 -9.96 -11.35
C LEU A 133 -2.06 -10.34 -12.79
N ILE A 134 -2.05 -11.64 -13.13
CA ILE A 134 -1.76 -12.13 -14.49
C ILE A 134 -2.74 -11.55 -15.51
N ILE A 135 -4.00 -11.42 -15.18
CA ILE A 135 -5.03 -10.86 -16.07
C ILE A 135 -4.98 -9.32 -16.08
N GLY A 136 -4.80 -8.73 -14.91
CA GLY A 136 -4.83 -7.28 -14.73
C GLY A 136 -3.63 -6.55 -15.35
N MET A 137 -2.44 -7.14 -15.33
CA MET A 137 -1.25 -6.51 -15.91
C MET A 137 -1.34 -6.31 -17.43
N PRO A 138 -1.69 -7.31 -18.27
CA PRO A 138 -1.89 -7.09 -19.70
C PRO A 138 -2.98 -6.06 -19.98
N LEU A 139 -4.06 -6.06 -19.20
CA LEU A 139 -5.13 -5.06 -19.33
C LEU A 139 -4.60 -3.66 -19.02
N ALA A 140 -3.80 -3.51 -17.96
CA ALA A 140 -3.16 -2.25 -17.61
C ALA A 140 -2.24 -1.74 -18.73
N PHE A 141 -1.42 -2.62 -19.32
CA PHE A 141 -0.58 -2.26 -20.48
C PHE A 141 -1.44 -1.86 -21.69
N ALA A 142 -2.51 -2.60 -22.00
CA ALA A 142 -3.40 -2.24 -23.08
C ALA A 142 -4.06 -0.85 -22.87
N MET A 143 -4.40 -0.49 -21.63
CA MET A 143 -4.97 0.82 -21.31
C MET A 143 -4.00 1.98 -21.48
N THR A 144 -2.68 1.71 -21.37
CA THR A 144 -1.62 2.72 -21.55
C THR A 144 -1.00 2.71 -22.94
N ASP A 145 -1.35 1.75 -23.80
CA ASP A 145 -0.85 1.64 -25.17
C ASP A 145 -1.49 2.72 -26.05
N GLU A 146 -0.68 3.63 -26.57
CA GLU A 146 -1.11 4.73 -27.43
C GLU A 146 -1.78 4.23 -28.72
N SER A 147 -1.36 3.06 -29.24
CA SER A 147 -1.89 2.50 -30.48
C SER A 147 -3.36 2.09 -30.39
N LEU A 148 -3.83 1.78 -29.19
CA LEU A 148 -5.23 1.40 -28.94
C LEU A 148 -6.19 2.59 -28.77
N GLY A 149 -5.67 3.81 -28.62
CA GLY A 149 -6.47 5.03 -28.47
C GLY A 149 -7.31 5.10 -27.18
N ILE A 150 -7.20 4.11 -26.30
CA ILE A 150 -7.98 4.03 -25.04
C ILE A 150 -7.63 5.22 -24.15
N GLN A 151 -6.34 5.53 -24.02
CA GLN A 151 -5.83 6.65 -23.26
C GLN A 151 -6.44 7.98 -23.75
N GLN A 152 -6.50 8.17 -25.05
CA GLN A 152 -7.03 9.40 -25.66
C GLN A 152 -8.55 9.50 -25.45
N MET A 153 -9.27 8.39 -25.55
CA MET A 153 -10.72 8.34 -25.26
C MET A 153 -11.00 8.70 -23.79
N LEU A 154 -10.26 8.10 -22.86
CA LEU A 154 -10.37 8.41 -21.43
C LEU A 154 -10.01 9.89 -21.17
N THR A 155 -8.94 10.41 -21.76
CA THR A 155 -8.56 11.83 -21.64
C THR A 155 -9.69 12.74 -22.07
N ASN A 156 -10.36 12.49 -23.18
CA ASN A 156 -11.47 13.29 -23.65
C ASN A 156 -12.67 13.27 -22.70
N ILE A 157 -13.00 12.10 -22.16
CA ILE A 157 -14.09 11.96 -21.17
C ILE A 157 -13.76 12.75 -19.89
N PHE A 158 -12.57 12.62 -19.36
CA PHE A 158 -12.20 13.30 -18.13
C PHE A 158 -12.02 14.82 -18.30
N ASN A 159 -11.44 15.27 -19.40
CA ASN A 159 -11.32 16.71 -19.68
C ASN A 159 -12.69 17.42 -19.70
N SER A 160 -13.73 16.71 -20.12
CA SER A 160 -15.10 17.25 -20.09
C SER A 160 -15.70 17.32 -18.67
N VAL A 161 -15.22 16.48 -17.74
CA VAL A 161 -15.76 16.36 -16.37
C VAL A 161 -14.92 17.11 -15.35
N ILE A 162 -13.57 17.00 -15.44
CA ILE A 162 -12.65 17.49 -14.42
C ILE A 162 -12.12 18.89 -14.76
N GLY A 163 -12.10 19.24 -16.04
CA GLY A 163 -11.51 20.52 -16.51
C GLY A 163 -9.99 20.46 -16.55
N THR A 164 -9.40 21.59 -16.95
CA THR A 164 -7.94 21.76 -17.10
C THR A 164 -7.38 22.74 -16.07
N GLY A 165 -6.06 22.71 -15.86
CA GLY A 165 -5.36 23.62 -14.95
C GLY A 165 -5.37 23.22 -13.48
N ALA A 166 -5.07 24.18 -12.61
CA ALA A 166 -4.90 23.93 -11.17
C ALA A 166 -6.16 23.35 -10.47
N SER A 167 -7.33 23.85 -10.85
CA SER A 167 -8.61 23.34 -10.31
C SER A 167 -8.86 21.92 -10.78
N GLY A 168 -8.57 21.61 -12.04
CA GLY A 168 -8.70 20.24 -12.56
C GLY A 168 -7.75 19.27 -11.87
N LYS A 169 -6.50 19.66 -11.63
CA LYS A 169 -5.52 18.89 -10.86
C LYS A 169 -6.04 18.54 -9.46
N PHE A 170 -6.58 19.53 -8.74
CA PHE A 170 -7.12 19.35 -7.41
C PHE A 170 -8.32 18.38 -7.38
N ILE A 171 -9.29 18.60 -8.27
CA ILE A 171 -10.48 17.76 -8.38
C ILE A 171 -10.07 16.32 -8.75
N PHE A 172 -9.13 16.16 -9.67
CA PHE A 172 -8.61 14.86 -10.08
C PHE A 172 -8.04 14.07 -8.91
N ILE A 173 -7.16 14.67 -8.10
CA ILE A 173 -6.55 13.99 -6.97
C ILE A 173 -7.58 13.59 -5.91
N ILE A 174 -8.49 14.50 -5.57
CA ILE A 174 -9.57 14.20 -4.62
C ILE A 174 -10.42 13.05 -5.14
N PHE A 175 -10.83 13.11 -6.41
CA PHE A 175 -11.71 12.11 -7.00
C PHE A 175 -11.04 10.74 -7.07
N ILE A 176 -9.80 10.64 -7.58
CA ILE A 176 -9.09 9.37 -7.73
C ILE A 176 -8.78 8.73 -6.36
N THR A 177 -8.31 9.51 -5.40
CA THR A 177 -8.03 9.00 -4.06
C THR A 177 -9.30 8.59 -3.33
N PHE A 178 -10.40 9.36 -3.47
CA PHE A 178 -11.70 8.99 -2.92
C PHE A 178 -12.25 7.72 -3.57
N LEU A 179 -12.23 7.64 -4.90
CA LEU A 179 -12.67 6.47 -5.65
C LEU A 179 -11.90 5.22 -5.21
N THR A 180 -10.60 5.35 -5.00
CA THR A 180 -9.75 4.27 -4.50
C THR A 180 -10.14 3.86 -3.08
N ALA A 181 -10.22 4.81 -2.16
CA ALA A 181 -10.58 4.55 -0.76
C ALA A 181 -11.98 3.96 -0.61
N PHE A 182 -12.91 4.35 -1.49
CA PHE A 182 -14.27 3.83 -1.51
C PHE A 182 -14.34 2.42 -2.11
N SER A 183 -13.76 2.22 -3.29
CA SER A 183 -13.85 0.93 -4.00
C SER A 183 -13.12 -0.19 -3.27
N THR A 184 -12.04 0.11 -2.54
CA THR A 184 -11.31 -0.88 -1.74
C THR A 184 -12.13 -1.43 -0.56
N GLN A 185 -13.23 -0.79 -0.17
CA GLN A 185 -14.12 -1.33 0.87
C GLN A 185 -14.96 -2.52 0.36
N PHE A 186 -15.15 -2.61 -0.95
CA PHE A 186 -15.92 -3.69 -1.59
C PHE A 186 -15.04 -4.75 -2.24
N LEU A 187 -13.83 -4.36 -2.64
CA LEU A 187 -12.88 -5.18 -3.40
C LEU A 187 -11.61 -5.37 -2.58
N LEU A 188 -10.90 -6.47 -2.83
CA LEU A 188 -9.55 -6.66 -2.28
C LEU A 188 -8.66 -5.47 -2.65
N ASN A 189 -7.88 -4.99 -1.69
CA ASN A 189 -7.08 -3.78 -1.79
C ASN A 189 -6.14 -3.70 -3.01
N GLN A 190 -5.71 -4.82 -3.58
CA GLN A 190 -4.89 -4.85 -4.79
C GLN A 190 -5.68 -4.45 -6.04
N ILE A 191 -6.98 -4.83 -6.13
CA ILE A 191 -7.80 -4.65 -7.34
C ILE A 191 -8.01 -3.17 -7.69
N PRO A 192 -8.44 -2.28 -6.76
CA PRO A 192 -8.61 -0.87 -7.07
C PRO A 192 -7.32 -0.21 -7.59
N GLY A 193 -6.18 -0.52 -6.97
CA GLY A 193 -4.89 0.01 -7.40
C GLY A 193 -4.56 -0.39 -8.84
N MET A 194 -4.78 -1.65 -9.20
CA MET A 194 -4.48 -2.17 -10.54
C MET A 194 -5.42 -1.65 -11.62
N VAL A 195 -6.67 -1.34 -11.29
CA VAL A 195 -7.65 -0.84 -12.25
C VAL A 195 -7.58 0.68 -12.35
N ILE A 196 -7.51 1.38 -11.22
CA ILE A 196 -7.58 2.84 -11.18
C ILE A 196 -6.27 3.48 -11.64
N PHE A 197 -5.11 2.93 -11.23
CA PHE A 197 -3.83 3.55 -11.54
C PHE A 197 -3.54 3.67 -13.04
N PRO A 198 -3.68 2.65 -13.88
CA PRO A 198 -3.44 2.78 -15.32
C PRO A 198 -4.33 3.85 -15.97
N ILE A 199 -5.61 3.88 -15.58
CA ILE A 199 -6.55 4.89 -16.08
C ILE A 199 -6.12 6.30 -15.66
N ALA A 200 -5.81 6.47 -14.38
CA ALA A 200 -5.44 7.76 -13.81
C ALA A 200 -4.06 8.24 -14.28
N SER A 201 -3.11 7.32 -14.51
CA SER A 201 -1.76 7.66 -14.97
C SER A 201 -1.74 8.34 -16.34
N ALA A 202 -2.72 8.03 -17.19
CA ALA A 202 -2.91 8.67 -18.49
C ALA A 202 -3.07 10.22 -18.39
N TYR A 203 -3.56 10.71 -17.25
CA TYR A 203 -3.78 12.15 -17.00
C TYR A 203 -2.62 12.85 -16.33
N CYS A 204 -1.65 12.11 -15.83
CA CYS A 204 -0.54 12.68 -15.07
C CYS A 204 0.19 13.78 -15.82
N ALA A 205 0.50 13.55 -17.10
CA ALA A 205 1.20 14.51 -17.94
C ALA A 205 0.36 15.78 -18.19
N ALA A 206 -0.93 15.64 -18.47
CA ALA A 206 -1.84 16.76 -18.73
C ALA A 206 -2.09 17.65 -17.51
N LEU A 207 -1.99 17.08 -16.31
CA LEU A 207 -2.24 17.78 -15.05
C LEU A 207 -0.96 18.05 -14.25
N ASP A 208 0.22 17.81 -14.82
CA ASP A 208 1.52 17.95 -14.13
C ASP A 208 1.53 17.23 -12.77
N VAL A 209 1.10 15.97 -12.76
CA VAL A 209 1.14 15.07 -11.61
C VAL A 209 2.22 14.03 -11.82
N ASN A 210 3.08 13.81 -10.83
CA ASN A 210 4.07 12.75 -10.91
C ASN A 210 3.37 11.37 -10.78
N PRO A 211 3.54 10.44 -11.75
CA PRO A 211 2.90 9.12 -11.69
C PRO A 211 3.29 8.31 -10.45
N GLY A 212 4.53 8.45 -9.96
CA GLY A 212 4.98 7.80 -8.73
C GLY A 212 4.26 8.31 -7.49
N MET A 213 4.02 9.63 -7.41
CA MET A 213 3.22 10.23 -6.34
C MET A 213 1.77 9.76 -6.40
N LEU A 214 1.17 9.72 -7.59
CA LEU A 214 -0.18 9.21 -7.78
C LEU A 214 -0.29 7.72 -7.37
N ALA A 215 0.67 6.89 -7.78
CA ALA A 215 0.75 5.48 -7.37
C ALA A 215 0.82 5.32 -5.86
N CYS A 216 1.63 6.17 -5.19
CA CYS A 216 1.72 6.18 -3.73
C CYS A 216 0.37 6.50 -3.09
N MET A 217 -0.31 7.54 -3.52
CA MET A 217 -1.62 7.95 -2.99
C MET A 217 -2.67 6.85 -3.18
N ILE A 218 -2.75 6.27 -4.37
CA ILE A 218 -3.64 5.14 -4.67
C ILE A 218 -3.32 3.96 -3.76
N THR A 219 -2.04 3.59 -3.60
CA THR A 219 -1.64 2.46 -2.77
C THR A 219 -1.98 2.67 -1.30
N VAL A 220 -1.71 3.86 -0.76
CA VAL A 220 -2.04 4.19 0.64
C VAL A 220 -3.55 4.13 0.87
N CYS A 221 -4.34 4.74 -0.02
CA CYS A 221 -5.81 4.71 0.09
C CYS A 221 -6.38 3.29 -0.09
N ALA A 222 -5.83 2.50 -1.02
CA ALA A 222 -6.27 1.13 -1.26
C ALA A 222 -6.01 0.20 -0.06
N ASN A 223 -4.90 0.40 0.67
CA ASN A 223 -4.57 -0.44 1.82
C ASN A 223 -5.42 -0.16 3.07
N CYS A 224 -6.29 0.86 3.04
CA CYS A 224 -7.22 1.15 4.13
C CYS A 224 -8.58 0.46 3.95
N SER A 225 -8.59 -0.85 3.69
CA SER A 225 -9.77 -1.67 3.38
C SER A 225 -10.27 -2.42 4.62
N ILE A 226 -11.01 -1.74 5.52
CA ILE A 226 -11.40 -2.29 6.82
C ILE A 226 -12.88 -2.13 7.17
N VAL A 227 -13.66 -1.43 6.34
CA VAL A 227 -15.06 -1.11 6.68
C VAL A 227 -15.96 -2.31 6.46
N LEU A 228 -15.87 -2.97 5.31
CA LEU A 228 -16.74 -4.09 4.97
C LEU A 228 -16.03 -5.44 5.12
N PRO A 229 -16.75 -6.50 5.46
CA PRO A 229 -16.15 -7.83 5.63
C PRO A 229 -15.52 -8.40 4.35
N SER A 230 -15.98 -7.95 3.18
CA SER A 230 -15.45 -8.34 1.86
C SER A 230 -14.14 -7.63 1.51
N ALA A 231 -13.82 -6.53 2.19
CA ALA A 231 -12.70 -5.67 1.82
C ALA A 231 -11.34 -6.36 2.01
N ASN A 232 -11.21 -7.14 3.09
CA ASN A 232 -9.95 -7.83 3.39
C ASN A 232 -10.20 -8.95 4.43
N PRO A 233 -9.36 -10.00 4.47
CA PRO A 233 -9.54 -11.11 5.41
C PRO A 233 -9.61 -10.68 6.88
N ILE A 234 -8.86 -9.65 7.30
CA ILE A 234 -8.86 -9.13 8.67
C ILE A 234 -10.23 -8.52 9.00
N ALA A 235 -10.77 -7.72 8.08
CA ALA A 235 -12.12 -7.14 8.23
C ALA A 235 -13.17 -8.27 8.30
N GLY A 236 -13.02 -9.30 7.46
CA GLY A 236 -13.89 -10.48 7.51
C GLY A 236 -13.89 -11.17 8.86
N VAL A 237 -12.70 -11.38 9.46
CA VAL A 237 -12.57 -11.95 10.81
C VAL A 237 -13.21 -11.04 11.86
N MET A 238 -12.96 -9.72 11.81
CA MET A 238 -13.56 -8.78 12.78
C MET A 238 -15.08 -8.81 12.73
N HIS A 239 -15.68 -8.82 11.53
CA HIS A 239 -17.13 -8.91 11.37
C HIS A 239 -17.71 -10.28 11.75
N GLY A 240 -16.90 -11.34 11.72
CA GLY A 240 -17.26 -12.69 12.17
C GLY A 240 -17.24 -12.85 13.68
N MET A 241 -16.56 -11.98 14.42
CA MET A 241 -16.46 -12.04 15.91
C MET A 241 -17.66 -11.34 16.58
N THR A 242 -18.87 -11.72 16.23
CA THR A 242 -20.11 -11.08 16.69
C THR A 242 -20.32 -11.10 18.20
N ASP A 243 -19.70 -12.06 18.91
CA ASP A 243 -19.76 -12.15 20.38
C ASP A 243 -18.91 -11.07 21.07
N TRP A 244 -17.95 -10.47 20.35
CA TRP A 244 -17.01 -9.49 20.89
C TRP A 244 -17.33 -8.08 20.45
N ILE A 245 -17.72 -7.90 19.19
CA ILE A 245 -17.96 -6.60 18.60
C ILE A 245 -19.08 -6.68 17.55
N SER A 246 -20.02 -5.76 17.62
CA SER A 246 -21.08 -5.67 16.60
C SER A 246 -20.57 -4.98 15.32
N SER A 247 -21.14 -5.35 14.16
CA SER A 247 -20.81 -4.67 12.89
C SER A 247 -21.04 -3.15 12.95
N LYS A 248 -22.05 -2.71 13.73
CA LYS A 248 -22.31 -1.28 13.93
C LYS A 248 -21.17 -0.57 14.65
N GLU A 249 -20.56 -1.21 15.62
CA GLU A 249 -19.38 -0.68 16.31
C GLU A 249 -18.17 -0.66 15.38
N ILE A 250 -17.97 -1.71 14.58
CA ILE A 250 -16.90 -1.73 13.57
C ILE A 250 -17.04 -0.52 12.65
N TYR A 251 -18.23 -0.24 12.10
CA TYR A 251 -18.46 0.93 11.24
C TYR A 251 -18.16 2.26 11.95
N LYS A 252 -18.56 2.36 13.22
CA LYS A 252 -18.31 3.57 14.04
C LYS A 252 -16.83 3.92 14.14
N TYR A 253 -15.95 2.91 14.14
CA TYR A 253 -14.50 3.11 14.25
C TYR A 253 -13.81 3.08 12.88
N ALA A 254 -14.21 2.21 11.98
CA ALA A 254 -13.54 2.01 10.70
C ALA A 254 -13.77 3.17 9.73
N ILE A 255 -15.00 3.70 9.65
CA ILE A 255 -15.31 4.81 8.72
C ILE A 255 -14.48 6.06 9.02
N PRO A 256 -14.38 6.56 10.27
CA PRO A 256 -13.50 7.70 10.59
C PRO A 256 -12.02 7.45 10.29
N LEU A 257 -11.55 6.21 10.44
CA LEU A 257 -10.17 5.86 10.10
C LEU A 257 -9.93 5.97 8.59
N VAL A 258 -10.77 5.35 7.77
CA VAL A 258 -10.67 5.44 6.30
C VAL A 258 -10.73 6.88 5.83
N PHE A 259 -11.66 7.66 6.39
CA PHE A 259 -11.76 9.09 6.08
C PHE A 259 -10.51 9.87 6.48
N SER A 260 -9.92 9.57 7.65
CA SER A 260 -8.66 10.21 8.10
C SER A 260 -7.49 9.90 7.17
N VAL A 261 -7.36 8.65 6.71
CA VAL A 261 -6.32 8.25 5.76
C VAL A 261 -6.49 8.97 4.43
N TRP A 262 -7.70 8.97 3.88
CA TRP A 262 -8.00 9.67 2.63
C TRP A 262 -7.73 11.18 2.73
N LEU A 263 -8.24 11.84 3.79
CA LEU A 263 -8.06 13.26 3.99
C LEU A 263 -6.58 13.64 4.12
N LEU A 264 -5.81 12.87 4.90
CA LEU A 264 -4.38 13.10 5.05
C LEU A 264 -3.60 12.83 3.77
N ALA A 265 -3.97 11.82 2.99
CA ALA A 265 -3.36 11.61 1.67
C ALA A 265 -3.55 12.84 0.78
N VAL A 266 -4.75 13.41 0.74
CA VAL A 266 -5.05 14.65 0.00
C VAL A 266 -4.25 15.84 0.56
N ILE A 267 -4.21 16.04 1.89
CA ILE A 267 -3.46 17.13 2.53
C ILE A 267 -1.97 17.00 2.24
N VAL A 268 -1.39 15.82 2.40
CA VAL A 268 0.03 15.57 2.12
C VAL A 268 0.35 15.89 0.66
N TRP A 269 -0.53 15.51 -0.27
CA TRP A 269 -0.36 15.87 -1.65
C TRP A 269 -0.44 17.39 -1.88
N LEU A 270 -1.38 18.09 -1.25
CA LEU A 270 -1.52 19.55 -1.37
C LEU A 270 -0.32 20.31 -0.83
N VAL A 271 0.28 19.83 0.29
CA VAL A 271 1.41 20.49 0.95
C VAL A 271 2.73 20.19 0.24
N PHE A 272 2.96 18.93 -0.09
CA PHE A 272 4.25 18.48 -0.63
C PHE A 272 4.22 18.28 -2.15
N GLY A 273 3.04 18.05 -2.76
CA GLY A 273 2.92 17.79 -4.20
C GLY A 273 3.83 16.67 -4.66
N ASN A 274 4.66 16.94 -5.66
CA ASN A 274 5.62 15.98 -6.19
C ASN A 274 6.97 15.98 -5.45
N PHE A 275 7.14 16.80 -4.42
CA PHE A 275 8.45 17.12 -3.81
C PHE A 275 9.28 15.88 -3.47
N PHE A 276 8.72 14.93 -2.72
CA PHE A 276 9.47 13.73 -2.32
C PHE A 276 9.86 12.84 -3.50
N PHE A 277 9.09 12.86 -4.58
CA PHE A 277 9.35 12.05 -5.77
C PHE A 277 10.31 12.72 -6.74
N THR A 278 10.43 14.05 -6.71
CA THR A 278 11.44 14.79 -7.47
C THR A 278 12.78 14.88 -6.73
N LEU A 279 12.76 14.92 -5.41
CA LEU A 279 13.98 15.00 -4.61
C LEU A 279 14.80 13.69 -4.66
N PHE A 280 14.13 12.54 -4.77
CA PHE A 280 14.75 11.22 -4.74
C PHE A 280 14.60 10.46 -6.07
N ALA A 281 14.34 11.17 -7.17
CA ALA A 281 14.21 10.62 -8.52
C ALA A 281 15.57 10.20 -9.11
#